data_4fc1729e53da0d9a92de25badfdec229
#
_entry.id   4fc1729e53da0d9a92de25badfdec229
#
_cell.length_a   1.000
_cell.length_b   1.000
_cell.length_c   1.000
_cell.angle_alpha   90.00
_cell.angle_beta   90.00
_cell.angle_gamma   90.00
#
_symmetry.space_group_name_H-M   'P 1'
#
loop_
_entity.id
_entity.type
_entity.pdbx_description
1 polymer ?
#
loop_
_entity_poly.entity_id
_entity_poly.type
_entity_poly.pdbx_seq_one_letter_code
_entity_poly.pdbx_strand_id
1 'polypeptide(L)'
;LQTREPPKLVVLHDVSHSMTWNNPLLFRFVRGLVNVFHNTEAFVFHTKLHHVTEIFKLHSISSMKKQLEATNNLWLGGTCIAQSISTFNKDYANVMLNKKTSLILISDGFDTEQPSELAKQLKLLKSRADKVLWLNPMVAREGYIEDASAKAARPYVDNILPAHSLNSLREVIYRLK
;
A
#
# COMPACT_ATOMS: atom_id res chain seq x y z
N LEU A 1 9.72 -18.81 25.79
CA LEU A 1 9.73 -17.72 24.79
C LEU A 1 8.84 -18.17 23.62
N GLN A 2 7.60 -17.68 23.57
CA GLN A 2 6.76 -17.87 22.38
C GLN A 2 7.39 -17.07 21.22
N THR A 3 8.01 -17.77 20.28
CA THR A 3 8.40 -17.19 18.99
C THR A 3 7.10 -16.85 18.26
N ARG A 4 6.71 -15.55 18.30
CA ARG A 4 5.61 -15.08 17.44
C ARG A 4 6.00 -15.36 15.99
N GLU A 5 5.12 -16.06 15.27
CA GLU A 5 5.27 -16.22 13.82
C GLU A 5 5.41 -14.82 13.19
N PRO A 6 6.32 -14.65 12.22
CA PRO A 6 6.44 -13.37 11.53
C PRO A 6 5.10 -12.97 10.89
N PRO A 7 4.73 -11.68 10.93
CA PRO A 7 3.45 -11.24 10.40
C PRO A 7 3.34 -11.55 8.89
N LYS A 8 2.15 -11.96 8.46
CA LYS A 8 1.80 -12.00 7.04
C LYS A 8 1.44 -10.59 6.59
N LEU A 9 2.09 -10.11 5.54
CA LEU A 9 1.88 -8.76 5.03
C LEU A 9 1.30 -8.77 3.62
N VAL A 10 0.41 -7.83 3.35
CA VAL A 10 -0.01 -7.46 2.00
C VAL A 10 0.21 -5.96 1.83
N VAL A 11 0.92 -5.58 0.78
CA VAL A 11 1.22 -4.18 0.46
C VAL A 11 0.53 -3.81 -0.85
N LEU A 12 -0.28 -2.76 -0.82
CA LEU A 12 -0.88 -2.12 -1.99
C LEU A 12 -0.25 -0.74 -2.15
N HIS A 13 0.61 -0.56 -3.16
CA HIS A 13 1.42 0.65 -3.33
C HIS A 13 0.96 1.43 -4.57
N ASP A 14 0.46 2.62 -4.33
CA ASP A 14 0.15 3.63 -5.34
C ASP A 14 1.45 4.13 -6.00
N VAL A 15 1.56 3.96 -7.31
CA VAL A 15 2.70 4.42 -8.10
C VAL A 15 2.30 5.53 -9.07
N SER A 16 1.21 6.22 -8.80
CA SER A 16 0.71 7.36 -9.57
C SER A 16 1.71 8.52 -9.65
N HIS A 17 1.46 9.46 -10.54
CA HIS A 17 2.34 10.60 -10.76
C HIS A 17 2.51 11.46 -9.51
N SER A 18 1.48 11.67 -8.71
CA SER A 18 1.54 12.41 -7.44
C SER A 18 2.49 11.79 -6.43
N MET A 19 2.69 10.46 -6.49
CA MET A 19 3.60 9.71 -5.64
C MET A 19 5.07 9.73 -6.10
N THR A 20 5.38 10.28 -7.28
CA THR A 20 6.72 10.18 -7.93
C THR A 20 7.88 10.59 -7.02
N TRP A 21 7.73 11.68 -6.26
CA TRP A 21 8.78 12.18 -5.36
C TRP A 21 9.08 11.27 -4.17
N ASN A 22 8.08 10.50 -3.73
CA ASN A 22 8.19 9.61 -2.56
C ASN A 22 8.54 8.18 -2.97
N ASN A 23 8.28 7.78 -4.21
CA ASN A 23 8.44 6.42 -4.71
C ASN A 23 9.84 5.83 -4.49
N PRO A 24 10.98 6.54 -4.69
CA PRO A 24 12.30 5.94 -4.46
C PRO A 24 12.51 5.43 -3.04
N LEU A 25 12.03 6.17 -2.03
CA LEU A 25 12.09 5.76 -0.63
C LEU A 25 11.13 4.61 -0.35
N LEU A 26 9.90 4.71 -0.85
CA LEU A 26 8.82 3.74 -0.62
C LEU A 26 9.10 2.40 -1.31
N PHE A 27 9.67 2.40 -2.52
CA PHE A 27 10.12 1.17 -3.19
C PHE A 27 11.19 0.43 -2.39
N ARG A 28 12.17 1.16 -1.81
CA ARG A 28 13.18 0.56 -0.93
C ARG A 28 12.56 -0.02 0.32
N PHE A 29 11.58 0.67 0.89
CA PHE A 29 10.84 0.20 2.06
C PHE A 29 10.07 -1.09 1.76
N VAL A 30 9.24 -1.10 0.70
CA VAL A 30 8.48 -2.29 0.29
C VAL A 30 9.41 -3.46 -0.02
N ARG A 31 10.53 -3.20 -0.74
CA ARG A 31 11.54 -4.21 -0.99
C ARG A 31 12.13 -4.78 0.31
N GLY A 32 12.38 -3.92 1.30
CA GLY A 32 12.81 -4.34 2.64
C GLY A 32 11.80 -5.27 3.31
N LEU A 33 10.50 -4.91 3.25
CA LEU A 33 9.42 -5.76 3.79
C LEU A 33 9.37 -7.13 3.12
N VAL A 34 9.41 -7.17 1.77
CA VAL A 34 9.35 -8.43 1.00
C VAL A 34 10.54 -9.35 1.28
N ASN A 35 11.74 -8.78 1.50
CA ASN A 35 12.94 -9.59 1.75
C ASN A 35 13.09 -10.01 3.22
N VAL A 36 12.55 -9.25 4.17
CA VAL A 36 12.67 -9.55 5.61
C VAL A 36 11.49 -10.41 6.09
N PHE A 37 10.29 -10.12 5.64
CA PHE A 37 9.09 -10.86 6.00
C PHE A 37 8.69 -11.79 4.85
N HIS A 38 9.11 -13.06 4.92
CA HIS A 38 8.94 -14.05 3.84
C HIS A 38 7.48 -14.27 3.39
N ASN A 39 6.51 -13.92 4.23
CA ASN A 39 5.08 -13.99 3.92
C ASN A 39 4.52 -12.61 3.50
N THR A 40 5.25 -11.87 2.68
CA THR A 40 4.82 -10.57 2.17
C THR A 40 4.44 -10.66 0.70
N GLU A 41 3.24 -10.22 0.38
CA GLU A 41 2.76 -10.04 -0.99
C GLU A 41 2.68 -8.54 -1.32
N ALA A 42 3.25 -8.15 -2.45
CA ALA A 42 3.33 -6.77 -2.88
C ALA A 42 2.61 -6.56 -4.21
N PHE A 43 1.81 -5.52 -4.23
CA PHE A 43 1.09 -5.03 -5.41
C PHE A 43 1.43 -3.57 -5.64
N VAL A 44 1.46 -3.17 -6.90
CA VAL A 44 1.47 -1.77 -7.31
C VAL A 44 0.21 -1.45 -8.09
N PHE A 45 -0.25 -0.22 -8.00
CA PHE A 45 -1.39 0.24 -8.77
C PHE A 45 -1.26 1.71 -9.18
N HIS A 46 -1.93 2.04 -10.25
CA HIS A 46 -2.21 3.38 -10.73
C HIS A 46 -3.65 3.39 -11.26
N THR A 47 -3.90 3.00 -12.51
CA THR A 47 -5.23 2.73 -13.06
C THR A 47 -5.60 1.24 -12.98
N LYS A 48 -4.62 0.36 -12.82
CA LYS A 48 -4.78 -1.09 -12.69
C LYS A 48 -3.90 -1.63 -11.59
N LEU A 49 -4.33 -2.74 -10.99
CA LEU A 49 -3.59 -3.46 -9.97
C LEU A 49 -2.67 -4.51 -10.61
N HIS A 50 -1.40 -4.55 -10.18
CA HIS A 50 -0.41 -5.53 -10.61
C HIS A 50 0.23 -6.21 -9.41
N HIS A 51 0.27 -7.54 -9.42
CA HIS A 51 0.99 -8.33 -8.43
C HIS A 51 2.48 -8.36 -8.78
N VAL A 52 3.33 -7.86 -7.91
CA VAL A 52 4.75 -7.56 -8.21
C VAL A 52 5.72 -8.09 -7.16
N THR A 53 5.31 -9.02 -6.30
CA THR A 53 6.15 -9.60 -5.24
C THR A 53 7.50 -10.06 -5.77
N GLU A 54 7.52 -10.81 -6.87
CA GLU A 54 8.75 -11.35 -7.45
C GLU A 54 9.68 -10.26 -8.00
N ILE A 55 9.12 -9.14 -8.46
CA ILE A 55 9.92 -7.99 -8.92
C ILE A 55 10.69 -7.37 -7.76
N PHE A 56 10.08 -7.28 -6.57
CA PHE A 56 10.73 -6.74 -5.37
C PHE A 56 11.82 -7.66 -4.79
N LYS A 57 11.81 -8.95 -5.13
CA LYS A 57 12.86 -9.92 -4.76
C LYS A 57 14.12 -9.82 -5.60
N LEU A 58 14.11 -9.10 -6.73
CA LEU A 58 15.27 -8.93 -7.60
C LEU A 58 16.44 -8.30 -6.84
N HIS A 59 17.66 -8.80 -7.11
CA HIS A 59 18.86 -8.35 -6.43
C HIS A 59 19.23 -6.89 -6.72
N SER A 60 18.94 -6.41 -7.94
CA SER A 60 19.27 -5.06 -8.39
C SER A 60 18.06 -4.13 -8.35
N ILE A 61 18.21 -2.96 -7.71
CA ILE A 61 17.20 -1.88 -7.73
C ILE A 61 16.96 -1.40 -9.18
N SER A 62 18.00 -1.39 -10.01
CA SER A 62 17.88 -1.00 -11.42
C SER A 62 17.00 -1.98 -12.20
N SER A 63 17.22 -3.30 -12.02
CA SER A 63 16.39 -4.33 -12.65
C SER A 63 14.95 -4.27 -12.17
N MET A 64 14.73 -4.04 -10.87
CA MET A 64 13.40 -3.86 -10.29
C MET A 64 12.67 -2.67 -10.93
N LYS A 65 13.31 -1.50 -11.01
CA LYS A 65 12.74 -0.31 -11.66
C LYS A 65 12.35 -0.58 -13.10
N LYS A 66 13.28 -1.15 -13.88
CA LYS A 66 13.04 -1.48 -15.30
C LYS A 66 11.83 -2.40 -15.48
N GLN A 67 11.68 -3.42 -14.62
CA GLN A 67 10.52 -4.31 -14.70
C GLN A 67 9.23 -3.65 -14.24
N LEU A 68 9.26 -2.82 -13.20
CA LEU A 68 8.08 -2.03 -12.79
C LEU A 68 7.63 -1.07 -13.90
N GLU A 69 8.57 -0.39 -14.55
CA GLU A 69 8.28 0.50 -15.69
C GLU A 69 7.67 -0.29 -16.86
N ALA A 70 8.19 -1.47 -17.18
CA ALA A 70 7.63 -2.33 -18.21
C ALA A 70 6.21 -2.83 -17.87
N THR A 71 5.92 -3.07 -16.60
CA THR A 71 4.59 -3.46 -16.12
C THR A 71 3.60 -2.30 -16.21
N ASN A 72 4.07 -1.07 -16.04
CA ASN A 72 3.29 0.15 -15.99
C ASN A 72 3.29 0.93 -17.32
N ASN A 73 3.28 0.30 -18.48
CA ASN A 73 3.23 0.97 -19.80
C ASN A 73 2.05 1.95 -19.99
N LEU A 74 1.33 2.33 -18.92
CA LEU A 74 0.11 3.14 -18.94
C LEU A 74 0.11 4.21 -17.82
N TRP A 75 1.21 4.94 -17.65
CA TRP A 75 1.31 6.05 -16.67
C TRP A 75 0.49 7.29 -17.03
N LEU A 76 -0.47 7.16 -17.94
CA LEU A 76 -1.37 8.23 -18.38
C LEU A 76 -2.76 8.01 -17.77
N GLY A 77 -3.21 8.93 -16.93
CA GLY A 77 -4.55 8.94 -16.32
C GLY A 77 -4.54 9.31 -14.83
N GLY A 78 -5.72 9.44 -14.26
CA GLY A 78 -5.91 9.66 -12.82
C GLY A 78 -5.72 8.39 -12.01
N THR A 79 -5.52 8.52 -10.71
CA THR A 79 -5.39 7.37 -9.81
C THR A 79 -6.76 6.78 -9.49
N CYS A 80 -6.91 5.46 -9.64
CA CYS A 80 -8.13 4.72 -9.31
C CYS A 80 -7.87 3.83 -8.08
N ILE A 81 -7.82 4.43 -6.89
CA ILE A 81 -7.52 3.72 -5.63
C ILE A 81 -8.65 2.73 -5.32
N ALA A 82 -9.89 3.20 -5.30
CA ALA A 82 -11.05 2.38 -4.97
C ALA A 82 -11.21 1.21 -5.95
N GLN A 83 -11.04 1.42 -7.25
CA GLN A 83 -11.11 0.36 -8.26
C GLN A 83 -9.98 -0.66 -8.09
N SER A 84 -8.78 -0.22 -7.78
CA SER A 84 -7.63 -1.11 -7.55
C SER A 84 -7.84 -1.98 -6.31
N ILE A 85 -8.36 -1.41 -5.22
CA ILE A 85 -8.73 -2.15 -4.01
C ILE A 85 -9.91 -3.09 -4.29
N SER A 86 -10.89 -2.69 -5.12
CA SER A 86 -12.01 -3.55 -5.55
C SER A 86 -11.49 -4.78 -6.29
N THR A 87 -10.56 -4.61 -7.22
CA THR A 87 -9.88 -5.71 -7.91
C THR A 87 -9.18 -6.62 -6.92
N PHE A 88 -8.43 -6.06 -5.97
CA PHE A 88 -7.79 -6.86 -4.92
C PHE A 88 -8.81 -7.64 -4.08
N ASN A 89 -9.88 -7.00 -3.65
CA ASN A 89 -10.95 -7.64 -2.87
C ASN A 89 -11.58 -8.82 -3.58
N LYS A 90 -11.78 -8.70 -4.90
CA LYS A 90 -12.41 -9.72 -5.74
C LYS A 90 -11.47 -10.89 -6.03
N ASP A 91 -10.24 -10.60 -6.45
CA ASP A 91 -9.38 -11.59 -7.06
C ASP A 91 -8.36 -12.21 -6.09
N TYR A 92 -7.99 -11.51 -5.01
CA TYR A 92 -6.89 -11.90 -4.13
C TYR A 92 -7.26 -12.01 -2.64
N ALA A 93 -8.18 -11.18 -2.14
CA ALA A 93 -8.38 -11.03 -0.70
C ALA A 93 -8.79 -12.34 0.00
N ASN A 94 -9.57 -13.20 -0.65
CA ASN A 94 -10.00 -14.48 -0.08
C ASN A 94 -8.84 -15.44 0.23
N VAL A 95 -7.76 -15.37 -0.56
CA VAL A 95 -6.58 -16.24 -0.42
C VAL A 95 -5.51 -15.56 0.44
N MET A 96 -5.36 -14.26 0.29
CA MET A 96 -4.24 -13.52 0.88
C MET A 96 -4.53 -12.93 2.25
N LEU A 97 -5.78 -12.59 2.57
CA LEU A 97 -6.14 -11.97 3.84
C LEU A 97 -6.75 -12.99 4.82
N ASN A 98 -6.36 -12.83 6.08
CA ASN A 98 -6.97 -13.47 7.24
C ASN A 98 -6.67 -12.66 8.50
N LYS A 99 -7.16 -13.08 9.66
CA LYS A 99 -6.98 -12.40 10.96
C LYS A 99 -5.55 -12.46 11.53
N LYS A 100 -4.57 -12.91 10.73
CA LYS A 100 -3.13 -12.81 11.01
C LYS A 100 -2.40 -11.96 9.96
N THR A 101 -3.14 -11.34 9.03
CA THR A 101 -2.57 -10.55 7.92
C THR A 101 -2.72 -9.07 8.20
N SER A 102 -1.61 -8.33 8.17
CA SER A 102 -1.61 -6.86 8.16
C SER A 102 -1.56 -6.36 6.72
N LEU A 103 -2.49 -5.50 6.35
CA LEU A 103 -2.52 -4.84 5.05
C LEU A 103 -1.94 -3.42 5.18
N ILE A 104 -1.05 -3.07 4.28
CA ILE A 104 -0.42 -1.76 4.17
C ILE A 104 -0.86 -1.13 2.85
N LEU A 105 -1.66 -0.07 2.92
CA LEU A 105 -1.97 0.79 1.78
C LEU A 105 -0.96 1.94 1.77
N ILE A 106 -0.27 2.17 0.66
CA ILE A 106 0.66 3.29 0.47
C ILE A 106 0.09 4.17 -0.63
N SER A 107 -0.39 5.36 -0.30
CA SER A 107 -0.99 6.31 -1.24
C SER A 107 -1.10 7.69 -0.58
N ASP A 108 -1.08 8.75 -1.38
CA ASP A 108 -1.37 10.11 -0.94
C ASP A 108 -2.89 10.37 -0.76
N GLY A 109 -3.73 9.46 -1.23
CA GLY A 109 -5.18 9.49 -1.05
C GLY A 109 -5.95 10.22 -2.14
N PHE A 110 -5.27 10.80 -3.13
CA PHE A 110 -5.95 11.46 -4.25
C PHE A 110 -6.57 10.44 -5.19
N ASP A 111 -7.86 10.17 -4.98
CA ASP A 111 -8.65 9.27 -5.81
C ASP A 111 -9.52 10.06 -6.80
N THR A 112 -9.64 9.58 -8.02
CA THR A 112 -10.56 10.15 -9.02
C THR A 112 -11.99 9.66 -8.88
N GLU A 113 -12.23 8.70 -8.00
CA GLU A 113 -13.53 8.08 -7.77
C GLU A 113 -14.29 8.72 -6.59
N GLN A 114 -15.54 8.30 -6.40
CA GLN A 114 -16.35 8.81 -5.29
C GLN A 114 -15.77 8.36 -3.94
N PRO A 115 -15.68 9.24 -2.93
CA PRO A 115 -15.15 8.90 -1.60
C PRO A 115 -15.84 7.71 -0.92
N SER A 116 -17.14 7.54 -1.17
CA SER A 116 -17.93 6.42 -0.65
C SER A 116 -17.48 5.06 -1.20
N GLU A 117 -16.96 5.01 -2.43
CA GLU A 117 -16.50 3.76 -3.01
C GLU A 117 -15.19 3.29 -2.36
N LEU A 118 -14.23 4.20 -2.13
CA LEU A 118 -13.01 3.89 -1.38
C LEU A 118 -13.34 3.39 0.04
N ALA A 119 -14.24 4.08 0.74
CA ALA A 119 -14.69 3.68 2.07
C ALA A 119 -15.30 2.27 2.09
N LYS A 120 -16.15 1.96 1.12
CA LYS A 120 -16.75 0.62 0.95
C LYS A 120 -15.70 -0.46 0.73
N GLN A 121 -14.72 -0.22 -0.14
CA GLN A 121 -13.68 -1.19 -0.43
C GLN A 121 -12.75 -1.42 0.76
N LEU A 122 -12.38 -0.37 1.50
CA LEU A 122 -11.59 -0.49 2.73
C LEU A 122 -12.34 -1.18 3.86
N LYS A 123 -13.65 -0.98 3.97
CA LYS A 123 -14.50 -1.73 4.91
C LYS A 123 -14.42 -3.24 4.68
N LEU A 124 -14.42 -3.68 3.41
CA LEU A 124 -14.27 -5.09 3.07
C LEU A 124 -12.87 -5.62 3.45
N LEU A 125 -11.81 -4.86 3.18
CA LEU A 125 -10.45 -5.23 3.60
C LEU A 125 -10.36 -5.36 5.12
N LYS A 126 -10.88 -4.36 5.86
CA LYS A 126 -10.87 -4.35 7.33
C LYS A 126 -11.63 -5.53 7.94
N SER A 127 -12.70 -5.99 7.30
CA SER A 127 -13.45 -7.16 7.78
C SER A 127 -12.63 -8.46 7.70
N ARG A 128 -11.63 -8.55 6.82
CA ARG A 128 -10.82 -9.75 6.55
C ARG A 128 -9.43 -9.69 7.19
N ALA A 129 -8.76 -8.55 7.09
CA ALA A 129 -7.42 -8.36 7.67
C ALA A 129 -7.46 -8.23 9.20
N ASP A 130 -6.31 -8.45 9.85
CA ASP A 130 -6.10 -8.11 11.27
C ASP A 130 -5.95 -6.60 11.42
N LYS A 131 -5.00 -6.02 10.67
CA LYS A 131 -4.72 -4.58 10.66
C LYS A 131 -4.78 -4.03 9.24
N VAL A 132 -5.26 -2.79 9.12
CA VAL A 132 -5.17 -1.99 7.89
C VAL A 132 -4.44 -0.69 8.23
N LEU A 133 -3.23 -0.54 7.73
CA LEU A 133 -2.39 0.65 7.91
C LEU A 133 -2.37 1.43 6.60
N TRP A 134 -2.62 2.73 6.68
CA TRP A 134 -2.48 3.62 5.53
C TRP A 134 -1.24 4.49 5.69
N LEU A 135 -0.26 4.31 4.83
CA LEU A 135 0.95 5.12 4.76
C LEU A 135 0.74 6.25 3.75
N ASN A 136 0.61 7.45 4.26
CA ASN A 136 0.40 8.64 3.43
C ASN A 136 1.60 9.59 3.56
N PRO A 137 2.40 9.80 2.49
CA PRO A 137 3.58 10.65 2.54
C PRO A 137 3.24 12.14 2.68
N MET A 138 1.99 12.54 2.44
CA MET A 138 1.56 13.93 2.49
C MET A 138 1.16 14.39 3.89
N VAL A 139 0.78 13.49 4.79
CA VAL A 139 0.24 13.82 6.14
C VAL A 139 1.17 14.70 6.98
N ALA A 140 2.49 14.58 6.79
CA ALA A 140 3.45 15.38 7.53
C ALA A 140 3.85 16.69 6.83
N ARG A 141 3.28 16.99 5.66
CA ARG A 141 3.56 18.26 4.97
C ARG A 141 2.80 19.40 5.62
N GLU A 142 3.48 20.53 5.78
CA GLU A 142 2.85 21.77 6.23
C GLU A 142 1.71 22.15 5.27
N GLY A 143 0.56 22.50 5.85
CA GLY A 143 -0.64 22.84 5.08
C GLY A 143 -1.38 21.65 4.47
N TYR A 144 -1.02 20.40 4.82
CA TYR A 144 -1.78 19.23 4.36
C TYR A 144 -3.24 19.31 4.81
N ILE A 145 -4.14 19.21 3.83
CA ILE A 145 -5.59 19.11 4.06
C ILE A 145 -6.01 17.70 3.61
N GLU A 146 -6.59 16.95 4.53
CA GLU A 146 -7.14 15.63 4.24
C GLU A 146 -8.31 15.77 3.27
N ASP A 147 -8.23 15.07 2.14
CA ASP A 147 -9.28 15.10 1.13
C ASP A 147 -10.54 14.31 1.56
N ALA A 148 -11.58 14.38 0.74
CA ALA A 148 -12.86 13.73 1.03
C ALA A 148 -12.74 12.21 1.05
N SER A 149 -11.91 11.61 0.20
CA SER A 149 -11.69 10.16 0.11
C SER A 149 -10.97 9.65 1.35
N ALA A 150 -9.91 10.35 1.80
CA ALA A 150 -9.20 9.99 3.02
C ALA A 150 -10.11 10.11 4.27
N LYS A 151 -10.93 11.18 4.36
CA LYS A 151 -11.91 11.34 5.45
C LYS A 151 -12.93 10.20 5.48
N ALA A 152 -13.49 9.82 4.33
CA ALA A 152 -14.45 8.75 4.23
C ALA A 152 -13.85 7.37 4.56
N ALA A 153 -12.58 7.17 4.25
CA ALA A 153 -11.84 5.94 4.49
C ALA A 153 -11.40 5.75 5.95
N ARG A 154 -11.21 6.85 6.69
CA ARG A 154 -10.65 6.85 8.06
C ARG A 154 -11.29 5.83 9.03
N PRO A 155 -12.62 5.59 9.07
CA PRO A 155 -13.21 4.59 9.96
C PRO A 155 -12.78 3.15 9.69
N TYR A 156 -12.21 2.88 8.52
CA TYR A 156 -11.86 1.54 8.04
C TYR A 156 -10.36 1.26 7.99
N VAL A 157 -9.57 2.17 8.55
CA VAL A 157 -8.12 1.99 8.74
C VAL A 157 -7.76 2.11 10.21
N ASP A 158 -6.82 1.31 10.68
CA ASP A 158 -6.39 1.35 12.09
C ASP A 158 -5.52 2.57 12.37
N ASN A 159 -4.66 2.92 11.42
CA ASN A 159 -3.81 4.11 11.50
C ASN A 159 -3.57 4.71 10.12
N ILE A 160 -3.52 6.04 10.05
CA ILE A 160 -2.91 6.78 8.94
C ILE A 160 -1.57 7.30 9.44
N LEU A 161 -0.48 6.86 8.82
CA LEU A 161 0.89 7.14 9.25
C LEU A 161 1.64 7.94 8.18
N PRO A 162 2.47 8.91 8.59
CA PRO A 162 3.35 9.59 7.64
C PRO A 162 4.36 8.60 7.04
N ALA A 163 4.71 8.79 5.76
CA ALA A 163 5.62 7.91 5.03
C ALA A 163 6.64 8.68 4.18
N HIS A 164 7.11 9.82 4.67
CA HIS A 164 7.99 10.75 3.95
C HIS A 164 9.47 10.63 4.34
N SER A 165 9.81 9.86 5.38
CA SER A 165 11.18 9.73 5.91
C SER A 165 11.47 8.32 6.45
N LEU A 166 12.76 8.00 6.62
CA LEU A 166 13.17 6.73 7.24
C LEU A 166 12.64 6.59 8.66
N ASN A 167 12.57 7.68 9.42
CA ASN A 167 12.05 7.66 10.78
C ASN A 167 10.55 7.34 10.81
N SER A 168 9.76 7.94 9.90
CA SER A 168 8.33 7.63 9.81
C SER A 168 8.09 6.18 9.38
N LEU A 169 8.89 5.64 8.46
CA LEU A 169 8.78 4.25 8.03
C LEU A 169 9.21 3.26 9.11
N ARG A 170 10.15 3.63 9.98
CA ARG A 170 10.51 2.80 11.15
C ARG A 170 9.35 2.64 12.13
N GLU A 171 8.54 3.68 12.34
CA GLU A 171 7.34 3.61 13.17
C GLU A 171 6.34 2.56 12.65
N VAL A 172 6.23 2.42 11.32
CA VAL A 172 5.37 1.38 10.71
C VAL A 172 5.78 -0.02 11.17
N ILE A 173 7.09 -0.30 11.21
CA ILE A 173 7.60 -1.63 11.65
C ILE A 173 7.19 -1.93 13.10
N TYR A 174 7.18 -0.94 13.97
CA TYR A 174 6.71 -1.12 15.36
C TYR A 174 5.21 -1.44 15.43
N ARG A 175 4.40 -0.87 14.53
CA ARG A 175 2.95 -1.13 14.47
C ARG A 175 2.60 -2.51 13.90
N LEU A 176 3.53 -3.14 13.17
CA LEU A 176 3.37 -4.48 12.63
C LEU A 176 3.63 -5.59 13.67
N LYS A 177 4.29 -5.28 14.75
CA LYS A 177 4.54 -6.19 15.87
C LYS A 177 3.33 -6.25 16.81
#